data_75efb51880379311fab538d185dce1a8
#
_entry.id   75efb51880379311fab538d185dce1a8
#
_cell.length_a   1.000
_cell.length_b   1.000
_cell.length_c   1.000
_cell.angle_alpha   90.00
_cell.angle_beta   90.00
_cell.angle_gamma   90.00
#
_symmetry.space_group_name_H-M   'P 1'
#
loop_
_entity.id
_entity.type
_entity.pdbx_description
1 polymer ?
#
loop_
_entity_poly.entity_id
_entity_poly.type
_entity_poly.pdbx_seq_one_letter_code
_entity_poly.pdbx_strand_id
1 'polypeptide(L)' 'GLFELRVQAVEGIARLFFCTAIDRRIVFVHAFVKKTGKTPSGALAIARRRMRQVIDG' A
#
# COMPACT_ATOMS: atom_id res chain seq x y z
N GLY A 1 1.72 11.04 4.73
CA GLY A 1 0.73 10.02 4.95
C GLY A 1 0.82 8.82 4.06
N LEU A 2 -0.08 7.91 4.30
CA LEU A 2 -0.20 6.70 3.51
C LEU A 2 -1.23 6.90 2.41
N PHE A 3 -0.86 6.53 1.18
CA PHE A 3 -1.71 6.67 0.01
C PHE A 3 -2.04 5.32 -0.58
N GLU A 4 -3.15 5.25 -1.31
CA GLU A 4 -3.59 4.05 -1.98
C GLU A 4 -3.76 4.31 -3.48
N LEU A 5 -3.25 3.40 -4.31
CA LEU A 5 -3.46 3.39 -5.75
C LEU A 5 -4.22 2.13 -6.13
N ARG A 6 -5.26 2.27 -6.95
CA ARG A 6 -6.04 1.15 -7.47
C ARG A 6 -5.73 0.96 -8.95
N VAL A 7 -5.44 -0.28 -9.32
CA VAL A 7 -5.18 -0.63 -10.71
C VAL A 7 -6.04 -1.82 -11.07
N GLN A 8 -6.79 -1.73 -12.16
CA GLN A 8 -7.60 -2.86 -12.60
C GLN A 8 -6.71 -3.91 -13.25
N ALA A 9 -6.82 -5.15 -12.77
CA ALA A 9 -6.08 -6.29 -13.28
C ALA A 9 -7.07 -7.34 -13.80
N VAL A 10 -6.56 -8.30 -14.57
CA VAL A 10 -7.39 -9.38 -15.14
C VAL A 10 -8.09 -10.18 -14.03
N GLU A 11 -7.41 -10.41 -12.91
CA GLU A 11 -7.92 -11.23 -11.81
C GLU A 11 -8.69 -10.45 -10.76
N GLY A 12 -8.80 -9.14 -10.90
CA GLY A 12 -9.46 -8.30 -9.92
C GLY A 12 -8.87 -6.91 -9.88
N ILE A 13 -8.94 -6.27 -8.71
CA ILE A 13 -8.38 -4.93 -8.53
C ILE A 13 -7.12 -5.04 -7.70
N ALA A 14 -6.00 -4.62 -8.27
CA ALA A 14 -4.75 -4.50 -7.53
C ALA A 14 -4.77 -3.21 -6.71
N ARG A 15 -4.39 -3.30 -5.44
CA ARG A 15 -4.26 -2.14 -4.57
C ARG A 15 -2.82 -2.05 -4.10
N LEU A 16 -2.26 -0.83 -4.23
CA LEU A 16 -0.89 -0.56 -3.87
C LEU A 16 -0.89 0.56 -2.83
N PHE A 17 -0.26 0.30 -1.69
CA PHE A 17 -0.09 1.33 -0.68
C PHE A 17 1.31 1.92 -0.80
N PHE A 18 1.39 3.24 -0.75
CA PHE A 18 2.67 3.92 -0.85
C PHE A 18 2.72 5.14 0.07
N CYS A 19 3.92 5.58 0.38
CA CYS A 19 4.15 6.79 1.13
C CYS A 19 5.28 7.59 0.48
N THR A 20 5.41 8.84 0.88
CA THR A 20 6.51 9.68 0.41
C THR A 20 7.56 9.80 1.49
N ALA A 21 8.83 9.63 1.11
CA ALA A 21 9.95 9.85 2.01
C ALA A 21 10.35 11.34 2.00
N ILE A 22 11.21 11.72 2.96
CA ILE A 22 11.62 13.12 3.14
C ILE A 22 12.30 13.69 1.88
N ASP A 23 12.99 12.85 1.12
CA ASP A 23 13.68 13.24 -0.11
C ASP A 23 12.79 13.19 -1.35
N ARG A 24 11.48 13.19 -1.17
CA ARG A 24 10.47 13.17 -2.24
C ARG A 24 10.38 11.85 -3.01
N ARG A 25 10.96 10.79 -2.48
CA ARG A 25 10.81 9.47 -3.09
C ARG A 25 9.46 8.87 -2.75
N ILE A 26 8.89 8.18 -3.73
CA ILE A 26 7.68 7.37 -3.52
C ILE A 26 8.12 5.96 -3.18
N VAL A 27 7.66 5.45 -2.04
CA VAL A 27 8.02 4.12 -1.58
C VAL A 27 6.76 3.28 -1.46
N PHE A 28 6.65 2.23 -2.26
CA PHE A 28 5.55 1.28 -2.15
C PHE A 28 5.81 0.34 -0.99
N VAL A 29 4.87 0.31 -0.04
CA VAL A 29 5.07 -0.45 1.19
C VAL A 29 4.28 -1.74 1.23
N HIS A 30 3.22 -1.87 0.43
CA HIS A 30 2.44 -3.09 0.35
C HIS A 30 1.59 -3.09 -0.92
N ALA A 31 1.32 -4.28 -1.44
CA ALA A 31 0.46 -4.45 -2.61
C ALA A 31 -0.25 -5.78 -2.52
N PHE A 32 -1.47 -5.84 -3.02
CA PHE A 32 -2.21 -7.10 -3.11
C PHE A 32 -3.27 -7.00 -4.20
N VAL A 33 -3.70 -8.16 -4.70
CA VAL A 33 -4.80 -8.25 -5.66
C VAL A 33 -6.07 -8.64 -4.92
N LYS A 34 -7.10 -7.84 -5.08
CA LYS A 34 -8.37 -8.04 -4.41
C LYS A 34 -9.32 -8.80 -5.33
N LYS A 35 -9.63 -10.03 -4.98
CA LYS A 35 -10.56 -10.87 -5.75
C LYS A 35 -12.00 -10.75 -5.28
N THR A 36 -12.20 -10.30 -4.06
CA THR A 36 -13.53 -10.11 -3.45
C THR A 36 -13.74 -8.64 -3.11
N GLY A 37 -14.95 -8.29 -2.71
CA GLY A 37 -15.28 -6.91 -2.38
C GLY A 37 -14.58 -6.35 -1.14
N LYS A 38 -13.85 -7.16 -0.38
CA LYS A 38 -13.27 -6.73 0.91
C LYS A 38 -11.76 -6.60 0.83
N THR A 39 -11.23 -5.55 1.43
CA THR A 39 -9.79 -5.40 1.65
C THR A 39 -9.36 -6.39 2.74
N PRO A 40 -8.26 -7.14 2.54
CA PRO A 40 -7.74 -8.01 3.59
C PRO A 40 -7.49 -7.22 4.87
N SER A 41 -7.95 -7.73 6.01
CA SER A 41 -7.95 -6.99 7.26
C SER A 41 -6.55 -6.59 7.74
N GLY A 42 -5.52 -7.36 7.39
CA GLY A 42 -4.16 -7.06 7.81
C GLY A 42 -3.39 -6.14 6.88
N ALA A 43 -3.91 -5.87 5.66
CA ALA A 43 -3.16 -5.15 4.64
C ALA A 43 -2.81 -3.73 5.07
N LEU A 44 -3.77 -3.01 5.63
CA LEU A 44 -3.56 -1.63 6.05
C LEU A 44 -2.59 -1.54 7.23
N ALA A 45 -2.67 -2.48 8.16
CA ALA A 45 -1.77 -2.52 9.31
C ALA A 45 -0.32 -2.78 8.86
N ILE A 46 -0.14 -3.70 7.91
CA ILE A 46 1.18 -3.98 7.35
C ILE A 46 1.74 -2.72 6.66
N ALA A 47 0.91 -2.06 5.85
CA ALA A 47 1.32 -0.86 5.14
C ALA A 47 1.74 0.25 6.10
N ARG A 48 0.97 0.47 7.17
CA ARG A 48 1.29 1.48 8.17
C ARG A 48 2.59 1.19 8.91
N ARG A 49 2.81 -0.07 9.26
CA ARG A 49 4.05 -0.48 9.92
C ARG A 49 5.26 -0.22 9.03
N ARG A 50 5.16 -0.60 7.77
CA ARG A 50 6.24 -0.40 6.81
C ARG A 50 6.49 1.07 6.53
N MET A 51 5.43 1.88 6.48
CA MET A 51 5.56 3.33 6.32
C MET A 51 6.35 3.94 7.48
N ARG A 52 6.09 3.51 8.71
CA ARG A 52 6.85 3.99 9.87
C ARG A 52 8.33 3.67 9.74
N GLN A 53 8.65 2.48 9.25
CA GLN A 53 10.05 2.09 9.04
C GLN A 53 10.73 2.98 8.00
N VAL A 54 10.00 3.38 6.97
CA VAL A 54 10.54 4.28 5.94
C VAL A 54 10.78 5.68 6.51
N ILE A 55 9.83 6.20 7.29
CA ILE A 55 9.90 7.54 7.84
C ILE A 55 10.93 7.62 8.97
N ASP A 56 10.93 6.64 9.86
CA ASP A 56 11.79 6.64 11.05
C ASP A 56 13.19 6.08 10.78
N GLY A 57 13.29 5.25 9.76
CA GLY A 57 14.55 4.62 9.41
C GLY A 57 15.42 5.47 8.55
#